data_56d28dcc793dada462f52e43c886827e
#
_entry.id   56d28dcc793dada462f52e43c886827e
#
_cell.length_a   1.000
_cell.length_b   1.000
_cell.length_c   1.000
_cell.angle_alpha   90.00
_cell.angle_beta   90.00
_cell.angle_gamma   90.00
#
_symmetry.space_group_name_H-M   'P 1'
#
loop_
_entity.id
_entity.type
_entity.pdbx_description
1 polymer ?
#
loop_
_entity_poly.entity_id
_entity_poly.type
_entity_poly.pdbx_seq_one_letter_code
_entity_poly.pdbx_strand_id
1 'polypeptide(L)'
;PSEEKNQDILNIIFTNKLTCTFDENDFRYHARALVGSNPIIISTTGIIEAPAKPKQYYLDLMTNFSKEEIEEIKKKYKGQFLEYGDSRIPDIIEGYVLQAIFYYETGDAFCDNNQCRLFNSHWQKDLFISQLGNKKMCKKHEEILIKIKNKIA
;
A
#
# COMPACT_ATOMS: atom_id res chain seq x y z
N PRO A 1 -29.44 -17.01 13.21
CA PRO A 1 -29.29 -17.25 11.80
C PRO A 1 -27.87 -16.82 11.43
N SER A 2 -27.04 -17.80 11.08
CA SER A 2 -25.71 -17.58 10.55
C SER A 2 -25.86 -16.88 9.21
N GLU A 3 -25.44 -15.62 9.10
CA GLU A 3 -25.23 -14.97 7.82
C GLU A 3 -24.22 -15.84 7.07
N GLU A 4 -24.68 -16.61 6.09
CA GLU A 4 -23.80 -17.22 5.10
C GLU A 4 -23.03 -16.06 4.45
N LYS A 5 -21.75 -15.91 4.78
CA LYS A 5 -20.87 -14.98 4.12
C LYS A 5 -20.84 -15.38 2.65
N ASN A 6 -21.47 -14.56 1.82
CA ASN A 6 -21.49 -14.78 0.38
C ASN A 6 -20.06 -14.67 -0.12
N GLN A 7 -19.39 -15.82 -0.30
CA GLN A 7 -17.96 -15.92 -0.69
C GLN A 7 -17.73 -15.48 -2.14
N ASP A 8 -18.81 -15.29 -2.89
CA ASP A 8 -18.78 -14.92 -4.31
C ASP A 8 -18.72 -13.40 -4.55
N ILE A 9 -18.62 -12.58 -3.50
CA ILE A 9 -18.59 -11.13 -3.59
C ILE A 9 -17.31 -10.60 -2.93
N LEU A 10 -16.51 -9.86 -3.70
CA LEU A 10 -15.39 -9.10 -3.17
C LEU A 10 -15.91 -7.88 -2.40
N ASN A 11 -15.66 -7.85 -1.10
CA ASN A 11 -15.97 -6.71 -0.25
C ASN A 11 -14.67 -5.99 0.12
N ILE A 12 -14.60 -4.68 -0.17
CA ILE A 12 -13.48 -3.81 0.18
C ILE A 12 -13.97 -2.71 1.11
N ILE A 13 -13.34 -2.57 2.26
CA ILE A 13 -13.57 -1.47 3.21
C ILE A 13 -12.43 -0.47 3.10
N PHE A 14 -12.75 0.78 2.81
CA PHE A 14 -11.82 1.89 2.91
C PHE A 14 -11.92 2.54 4.29
N THR A 15 -10.78 2.80 4.91
CA THR A 15 -10.70 3.47 6.21
C THR A 15 -9.60 4.51 6.24
N ASN A 16 -9.81 5.58 7.02
CA ASN A 16 -8.76 6.56 7.36
C ASN A 16 -8.09 6.25 8.70
N LYS A 17 -8.37 5.09 9.31
CA LYS A 17 -7.68 4.63 10.53
C LYS A 17 -6.46 3.82 10.12
N LEU A 18 -5.36 3.99 10.87
CA LEU A 18 -4.19 3.13 10.70
C LEU A 18 -4.56 1.69 11.06
N THR A 19 -4.39 0.79 10.12
CA THR A 19 -4.55 -0.65 10.35
C THR A 19 -3.20 -1.29 10.64
N CYS A 20 -3.19 -2.23 11.57
CA CYS A 20 -1.99 -2.96 11.95
C CYS A 20 -2.31 -4.47 12.02
N THR A 21 -1.32 -5.30 11.71
CA THR A 21 -1.34 -6.73 11.97
C THR A 21 -0.22 -7.10 12.94
N PHE A 22 -0.50 -7.99 13.86
CA PHE A 22 0.52 -8.54 14.75
C PHE A 22 1.29 -9.65 14.04
N ASP A 23 2.61 -9.63 14.16
CA ASP A 23 3.49 -10.68 13.63
C ASP A 23 4.11 -11.45 14.81
N GLU A 24 3.82 -12.75 14.88
CA GLU A 24 4.32 -13.64 15.95
C GLU A 24 5.82 -13.93 15.81
N ASN A 25 6.42 -13.71 14.63
CA ASN A 25 7.85 -13.97 14.42
C ASN A 25 8.74 -12.91 15.07
N ASP A 26 8.30 -11.65 15.10
CA ASP A 26 9.06 -10.55 15.71
C ASP A 26 8.34 -9.90 16.90
N PHE A 27 7.16 -10.41 17.26
CA PHE A 27 6.32 -9.93 18.37
C PHE A 27 5.97 -8.45 18.28
N ARG A 28 5.67 -7.95 17.07
CA ARG A 28 5.35 -6.54 16.82
C ARG A 28 4.07 -6.35 16.02
N TYR A 29 3.48 -5.18 16.18
CA TYR A 29 2.44 -4.69 15.28
C TYR A 29 3.10 -3.97 14.10
N HIS A 30 2.72 -4.38 12.89
CA HIS A 30 3.14 -3.76 11.64
C HIS A 30 1.99 -2.98 11.03
N ALA A 31 2.22 -1.69 10.74
CA ALA A 31 1.27 -0.88 9.99
C ALA A 31 1.04 -1.46 8.60
N ARG A 32 -0.20 -1.45 8.15
CA ARG A 32 -0.62 -2.01 6.86
C ARG A 32 -1.44 -1.02 6.06
N ALA A 33 -1.13 -0.91 4.77
CA ALA A 33 -1.99 -0.22 3.81
C ALA A 33 -3.14 -1.11 3.36
N LEU A 34 -2.88 -2.44 3.23
CA LEU A 34 -3.86 -3.45 2.85
C LEU A 34 -3.81 -4.60 3.85
N VAL A 35 -4.98 -5.04 4.31
CA VAL A 35 -5.16 -6.26 5.11
C VAL A 35 -5.97 -7.26 4.30
N GLY A 36 -5.35 -8.41 3.95
CA GLY A 36 -5.98 -9.52 3.26
C GLY A 36 -6.90 -10.28 4.21
N SER A 37 -8.18 -10.01 4.12
CA SER A 37 -9.24 -10.61 4.93
C SER A 37 -10.54 -10.65 4.11
N ASN A 38 -11.65 -11.01 4.71
CA ASN A 38 -12.97 -10.84 4.11
C ASN A 38 -13.89 -10.15 5.14
N PRO A 39 -14.22 -8.87 4.96
CA PRO A 39 -13.81 -7.97 3.85
C PRO A 39 -12.32 -7.61 3.84
N ILE A 40 -11.78 -7.27 2.67
CA ILE A 40 -10.43 -6.71 2.53
C ILE A 40 -10.46 -5.26 3.03
N ILE A 41 -9.43 -4.85 3.78
CA ILE A 41 -9.35 -3.49 4.32
C ILE A 41 -8.22 -2.74 3.62
N ILE A 42 -8.52 -1.56 3.08
CA ILE A 42 -7.53 -0.61 2.55
C ILE A 42 -7.54 0.63 3.44
N SER A 43 -6.38 0.93 4.04
CA SER A 43 -6.19 2.08 4.92
C SER A 43 -5.47 3.21 4.20
N THR A 44 -6.12 4.36 4.04
CA THR A 44 -5.47 5.55 3.46
C THR A 44 -4.36 6.09 4.36
N THR A 45 -4.51 6.04 5.67
CA THR A 45 -3.43 6.32 6.63
C THR A 45 -2.32 5.30 6.52
N GLY A 46 -2.65 4.01 6.35
CA GLY A 46 -1.66 2.96 6.11
C GLY A 46 -0.84 3.17 4.84
N ILE A 47 -1.44 3.69 3.77
CA ILE A 47 -0.72 4.06 2.53
C ILE A 47 0.36 5.11 2.81
N ILE A 48 0.08 6.08 3.70
CA ILE A 48 1.02 7.16 4.04
C ILE A 48 2.09 6.70 5.05
N GLU A 49 1.70 5.93 6.05
CA GLU A 49 2.53 5.65 7.22
C GLU A 49 3.21 4.28 7.21
N ALA A 50 2.67 3.28 6.49
CA ALA A 50 3.27 1.94 6.49
C ALA A 50 4.56 1.85 5.67
N PRO A 51 4.65 2.39 4.43
CA PRO A 51 5.92 2.42 3.72
C PRO A 51 6.87 3.44 4.36
N ALA A 52 8.10 3.03 4.65
CA ALA A 52 9.10 3.88 5.30
C ALA A 52 9.51 5.07 4.41
N LYS A 53 9.69 6.22 5.03
CA LYS A 53 10.27 7.42 4.42
C LYS A 53 11.78 7.22 4.21
N PRO A 54 12.48 8.10 3.46
CA PRO A 54 13.93 7.97 3.27
C PRO A 54 14.68 7.85 4.60
N LYS A 55 15.62 6.91 4.70
CA LYS A 55 16.40 6.69 5.93
C LYS A 55 17.05 7.98 6.44
N GLN A 56 17.59 8.78 5.52
CA GLN A 56 18.26 10.04 5.88
C GLN A 56 17.30 11.06 6.49
N TYR A 57 16.02 11.05 6.11
CA TYR A 57 14.98 11.89 6.73
C TYR A 57 14.87 11.61 8.24
N TYR A 58 14.85 10.35 8.63
CA TYR A 58 14.80 9.98 10.05
C TYR A 58 16.07 10.37 10.79
N LEU A 59 17.25 10.18 10.16
CA LEU A 59 18.54 10.57 10.76
C LEU A 59 18.62 12.08 10.96
N ASP A 60 18.21 12.86 9.96
CA ASP A 60 18.19 14.31 10.05
C ASP A 60 17.26 14.78 11.20
N LEU A 61 16.08 14.15 11.36
CA LEU A 61 15.18 14.45 12.47
C LEU A 61 15.74 14.07 13.84
N MET A 62 16.54 13.02 13.94
CA MET A 62 17.15 12.59 15.21
C MET A 62 18.27 13.52 15.69
N THR A 63 18.84 14.30 14.81
CA THR A 63 19.99 15.19 15.09
C THR A 63 19.61 16.66 15.20
N ASN A 64 18.37 17.03 14.92
CA ASN A 64 17.90 18.41 14.90
C ASN A 64 16.62 18.53 15.76
N PHE A 65 16.60 19.47 16.69
CA PHE A 65 15.55 19.55 17.72
C PHE A 65 14.77 20.86 17.75
N SER A 66 15.25 21.91 17.07
CA SER A 66 14.51 23.16 16.98
C SER A 66 13.37 23.07 15.96
N LYS A 67 12.33 23.88 16.16
CA LYS A 67 11.20 23.92 15.20
C LYS A 67 11.66 24.37 13.81
N GLU A 68 12.56 25.32 13.76
CA GLU A 68 13.13 25.86 12.53
C GLU A 68 13.90 24.78 11.75
N GLU A 69 14.75 24.01 12.40
CA GLU A 69 15.50 22.91 11.79
C GLU A 69 14.57 21.81 11.29
N ILE A 70 13.54 21.45 12.06
CA ILE A 70 12.53 20.47 11.65
C ILE A 70 11.79 20.93 10.39
N GLU A 71 11.39 22.21 10.29
CA GLU A 71 10.73 22.74 9.11
C GLU A 71 11.67 22.78 7.87
N GLU A 72 12.95 23.07 8.06
CA GLU A 72 13.95 22.98 6.98
C GLU A 72 14.11 21.53 6.49
N ILE A 73 14.15 20.55 7.39
CA ILE A 73 14.21 19.13 7.04
C ILE A 73 12.96 18.72 6.24
N LYS A 74 11.76 19.09 6.68
CA LYS A 74 10.53 18.83 5.94
C LYS A 74 10.55 19.41 4.54
N LYS A 75 11.03 20.65 4.37
CA LYS A 75 11.20 21.27 3.06
C LYS A 75 12.18 20.51 2.17
N LYS A 76 13.33 20.10 2.72
CA LYS A 76 14.37 19.33 2.02
C LYS A 76 13.83 18.03 1.41
N TYR A 77 12.92 17.35 2.13
CA TYR A 77 12.38 16.07 1.70
C TYR A 77 10.98 16.15 1.07
N LYS A 78 10.47 17.36 0.85
CA LYS A 78 9.15 17.59 0.24
C LYS A 78 9.00 16.83 -1.08
N GLY A 79 7.92 16.07 -1.21
CA GLY A 79 7.62 15.29 -2.41
C GLY A 79 8.30 13.91 -2.49
N GLN A 80 9.24 13.60 -1.60
CA GLN A 80 9.92 12.30 -1.57
C GLN A 80 9.12 11.19 -0.87
N PHE A 81 8.03 11.56 -0.18
CA PHE A 81 7.08 10.66 0.44
C PHE A 81 5.68 11.28 0.44
N LEU A 82 4.67 10.46 0.72
CA LEU A 82 3.28 10.93 0.82
C LEU A 82 3.06 11.70 2.12
N GLU A 83 2.24 12.74 2.00
CA GLU A 83 1.69 13.50 3.12
C GLU A 83 0.16 13.40 3.11
N TYR A 84 -0.48 13.75 4.21
CA TYR A 84 -1.95 13.80 4.28
C TYR A 84 -2.49 14.86 3.30
N GLY A 85 -3.46 14.45 2.47
CA GLY A 85 -4.01 15.30 1.42
C GLY A 85 -3.20 15.34 0.12
N ASP A 86 -2.19 14.47 -0.03
CA ASP A 86 -1.38 14.38 -1.24
C ASP A 86 -2.23 13.98 -2.46
N SER A 87 -2.11 14.74 -3.54
CA SER A 87 -2.87 14.53 -4.77
C SER A 87 -2.56 13.23 -5.50
N ARG A 88 -1.47 12.54 -5.14
CA ARG A 88 -1.07 11.24 -5.70
C ARG A 88 -1.80 10.05 -5.07
N ILE A 89 -2.46 10.23 -3.92
CA ILE A 89 -3.13 9.16 -3.18
C ILE A 89 -4.20 8.43 -4.01
N PRO A 90 -5.08 9.09 -4.79
CA PRO A 90 -6.05 8.38 -5.62
C PRO A 90 -5.43 7.38 -6.59
N ASP A 91 -4.37 7.76 -7.28
CA ASP A 91 -3.64 6.87 -8.20
C ASP A 91 -3.05 5.64 -7.49
N ILE A 92 -2.58 5.82 -6.26
CA ILE A 92 -2.02 4.76 -5.43
C ILE A 92 -3.12 3.83 -4.93
N ILE A 93 -4.28 4.37 -4.55
CA ILE A 93 -5.45 3.58 -4.14
C ILE A 93 -5.88 2.60 -5.24
N GLU A 94 -5.86 3.02 -6.51
CA GLU A 94 -6.15 2.12 -7.63
C GLU A 94 -5.24 0.88 -7.64
N GLY A 95 -3.95 1.05 -7.33
CA GLY A 95 -3.01 -0.06 -7.21
C GLY A 95 -3.34 -0.99 -6.05
N TYR A 96 -3.75 -0.46 -4.90
CA TYR A 96 -4.20 -1.28 -3.77
C TYR A 96 -5.52 -1.99 -4.05
N VAL A 97 -6.42 -1.40 -4.81
CA VAL A 97 -7.63 -2.09 -5.30
C VAL A 97 -7.27 -3.26 -6.20
N LEU A 98 -6.30 -3.09 -7.10
CA LEU A 98 -5.78 -4.21 -7.92
C LEU A 98 -5.18 -5.32 -7.03
N GLN A 99 -4.40 -4.98 -6.02
CA GLN A 99 -3.86 -5.96 -5.06
C GLN A 99 -5.00 -6.69 -4.32
N ALA A 100 -6.06 -5.99 -3.94
CA ALA A 100 -7.24 -6.60 -3.31
C ALA A 100 -7.95 -7.58 -4.25
N ILE A 101 -8.12 -7.23 -5.53
CA ILE A 101 -8.69 -8.12 -6.54
C ILE A 101 -7.82 -9.38 -6.72
N PHE A 102 -6.51 -9.21 -6.84
CA PHE A 102 -5.60 -10.35 -6.98
C PHE A 102 -5.62 -11.24 -5.75
N TYR A 103 -5.63 -10.67 -4.55
CA TYR A 103 -5.78 -11.45 -3.32
C TYR A 103 -7.06 -12.27 -3.30
N TYR A 104 -8.19 -11.65 -3.66
CA TYR A 104 -9.48 -12.33 -3.70
C TYR A 104 -9.52 -13.48 -4.71
N GLU A 105 -8.99 -13.26 -5.92
CA GLU A 105 -9.06 -14.23 -7.02
C GLU A 105 -7.97 -15.33 -6.94
N THR A 106 -6.81 -15.05 -6.33
CA THR A 106 -5.64 -15.92 -6.38
C THR A 106 -5.09 -16.31 -5.01
N GLY A 107 -5.51 -15.63 -3.95
CA GLY A 107 -4.93 -15.76 -2.61
C GLY A 107 -3.61 -15.02 -2.43
N ASP A 108 -3.08 -14.37 -3.47
CA ASP A 108 -1.81 -13.61 -3.44
C ASP A 108 -2.01 -12.21 -4.01
N ALA A 109 -1.72 -11.20 -3.19
CA ALA A 109 -1.86 -9.80 -3.56
C ALA A 109 -0.60 -9.21 -4.20
N PHE A 110 0.57 -9.85 -4.07
CA PHE A 110 1.85 -9.18 -4.20
C PHE A 110 2.75 -9.76 -5.30
N CYS A 111 3.71 -8.93 -5.71
CA CYS A 111 4.75 -9.26 -6.67
C CYS A 111 6.12 -8.83 -6.14
N ASP A 112 7.16 -9.58 -6.41
CA ASP A 112 8.54 -9.25 -6.03
C ASP A 112 9.23 -8.29 -7.01
N ASN A 113 8.62 -8.02 -8.16
CA ASN A 113 9.15 -7.07 -9.14
C ASN A 113 8.70 -5.65 -8.79
N ASN A 114 9.65 -4.79 -8.44
CA ASN A 114 9.37 -3.39 -8.04
C ASN A 114 8.81 -2.50 -9.16
N GLN A 115 8.88 -2.93 -10.41
CA GLN A 115 8.23 -2.25 -11.54
C GLN A 115 6.77 -2.70 -11.73
N CYS A 116 6.35 -3.75 -11.04
CA CYS A 116 4.98 -4.25 -11.11
C CYS A 116 4.06 -3.46 -10.16
N ARG A 117 2.86 -3.12 -10.63
CA ARG A 117 1.86 -2.42 -9.82
C ARG A 117 1.38 -3.21 -8.58
N LEU A 118 1.64 -4.52 -8.55
CA LEU A 118 1.36 -5.38 -7.40
C LEU A 118 2.54 -5.49 -6.41
N PHE A 119 3.60 -4.70 -6.58
CA PHE A 119 4.75 -4.75 -5.69
C PHE A 119 4.39 -4.41 -4.24
N ASN A 120 4.88 -5.22 -3.29
CA ASN A 120 4.70 -4.97 -1.86
C ASN A 120 5.73 -3.95 -1.37
N SER A 121 5.39 -2.68 -1.47
CA SER A 121 6.32 -1.58 -1.19
C SER A 121 6.51 -1.36 0.31
N HIS A 122 7.73 -1.55 0.81
CA HIS A 122 8.12 -1.25 2.18
C HIS A 122 8.71 0.16 2.35
N TRP A 123 9.02 0.84 1.24
CA TRP A 123 9.56 2.20 1.20
C TRP A 123 8.70 3.10 0.32
N GLN A 124 8.58 4.36 0.68
CA GLN A 124 7.85 5.36 -0.12
C GLN A 124 8.41 5.47 -1.55
N LYS A 125 9.74 5.37 -1.71
CA LYS A 125 10.38 5.35 -3.02
C LYS A 125 9.88 4.21 -3.91
N ASP A 126 9.78 3.00 -3.35
CA ASP A 126 9.32 1.83 -4.09
C ASP A 126 7.81 1.91 -4.39
N LEU A 127 7.04 2.50 -3.47
CA LEU A 127 5.63 2.80 -3.68
C LEU A 127 5.44 3.72 -4.90
N PHE A 128 6.27 4.75 -5.03
CA PHE A 128 6.20 5.66 -6.17
C PHE A 128 6.59 4.97 -7.48
N ILE A 129 7.63 4.14 -7.48
CA ILE A 129 8.05 3.38 -8.65
C ILE A 129 6.92 2.46 -9.13
N SER A 130 6.35 1.65 -8.22
CA SER A 130 5.34 0.65 -8.56
C SER A 130 3.97 1.25 -8.88
N GLN A 131 3.55 2.30 -8.17
CA GLN A 131 2.19 2.82 -8.27
C GLN A 131 2.05 4.04 -9.19
N LEU A 132 3.10 4.86 -9.32
CA LEU A 132 3.04 6.10 -10.07
C LEU A 132 3.90 6.09 -11.35
N GLY A 133 4.90 5.21 -11.42
CA GLY A 133 5.83 5.14 -12.55
C GLY A 133 5.13 4.79 -13.86
N ASN A 134 5.22 3.55 -14.29
CA ASN A 134 4.59 3.09 -15.53
C ASN A 134 3.13 2.65 -15.35
N LYS A 135 2.63 2.52 -14.12
CA LYS A 135 1.30 2.03 -13.73
C LYS A 135 0.93 0.68 -14.39
N LYS A 136 1.91 -0.16 -14.71
CA LYS A 136 1.73 -1.44 -15.39
C LYS A 136 2.01 -2.60 -14.44
N MET A 137 1.45 -3.72 -14.77
CA MET A 137 1.83 -5.00 -14.17
C MET A 137 2.96 -5.65 -14.97
N CYS A 138 3.72 -6.56 -14.34
CA CYS A 138 4.65 -7.41 -15.06
C CYS A 138 3.88 -8.43 -15.93
N LYS A 139 4.53 -8.99 -16.94
CA LYS A 139 3.92 -9.92 -17.88
C LYS A 139 3.13 -11.06 -17.22
N LYS A 140 3.71 -11.67 -16.16
CA LYS A 140 3.04 -12.71 -15.38
C LYS A 140 1.66 -12.25 -14.86
N HIS A 141 1.59 -11.06 -14.28
CA HIS A 141 0.36 -10.54 -13.67
C HIS A 141 -0.61 -9.96 -14.69
N GLU A 142 -0.13 -9.48 -15.85
CA GLU A 142 -1.00 -9.13 -16.98
C GLU A 142 -1.74 -10.36 -17.51
N GLU A 143 -1.04 -11.49 -17.68
CA GLU A 143 -1.65 -12.76 -18.12
C GLU A 143 -2.69 -13.27 -17.11
N ILE A 144 -2.42 -13.15 -15.81
CA ILE A 144 -3.38 -13.51 -14.75
C ILE A 144 -4.61 -12.59 -14.80
N LEU A 145 -4.41 -11.27 -14.95
CA LEU A 145 -5.52 -10.32 -15.06
C LEU A 145 -6.44 -10.62 -16.24
N ILE A 146 -5.88 -10.99 -17.38
CA ILE A 146 -6.66 -11.40 -18.56
C ILE A 146 -7.54 -12.62 -18.23
N LYS A 147 -6.98 -13.61 -17.52
CA LYS A 147 -7.75 -14.79 -17.09
C LYS A 147 -8.87 -14.43 -16.13
N ILE A 148 -8.60 -13.54 -15.15
CA ILE A 148 -9.62 -13.04 -14.22
C ILE A 148 -10.75 -12.35 -14.99
N LYS A 149 -10.43 -11.45 -15.91
CA LYS A 149 -11.43 -10.74 -16.74
C LYS A 149 -12.30 -11.70 -17.54
N ASN A 150 -11.69 -12.72 -18.15
CA ASN A 150 -12.42 -13.72 -18.95
C ASN A 150 -13.33 -14.63 -18.10
N LYS A 151 -13.01 -14.80 -16.81
CA LYS A 151 -13.85 -15.57 -15.86
C LYS A 151 -15.10 -14.79 -15.45
N ILE A 152 -14.99 -13.46 -15.37
CA ILE A 152 -16.08 -12.57 -14.91
C ILE A 152 -17.00 -12.17 -16.08
N ALA A 153 -16.49 -12.16 -17.28
CA ALA A 153 -17.26 -11.86 -18.50
C ALA A 153 -18.16 -13.02 -18.91
#